data_0c797a0a1b0a5c874304e3939f5cc794
#
_entry.id   0c797a0a1b0a5c874304e3939f5cc794
#
_cell.length_a   1.000
_cell.length_b   1.000
_cell.length_c   1.000
_cell.angle_alpha   90.00
_cell.angle_beta   90.00
_cell.angle_gamma   90.00
#
_symmetry.space_group_name_H-M   'P 1'
#
loop_
_entity.id
_entity.type
_entity.pdbx_description
1 polymer ?
#
loop_
_entity_poly.entity_id
_entity_poly.type
_entity_poly.pdbx_seq_one_letter_code
_entity_poly.pdbx_strand_id
1 'polypeptide(L)'
;VYLSLQLAYFLGFKEIYLLGVDLSYTIPKNAKIEGNVITSSENSNNHHGNMYAKGVKWNLPKTDRMKLAIEHAIKFLSTKNISVYNCSPKSKIEGAENVVYNELLINNEN
;
A
#
# COMPACT_ATOMS: atom_id res chain seq x y z
N VAL A 1 -5.59 3.83 -0.04
CA VAL A 1 -5.75 2.80 1.01
C VAL A 1 -6.41 3.38 2.25
N TYR A 2 -5.90 4.45 2.85
CA TYR A 2 -6.49 5.04 4.07
C TYR A 2 -7.99 5.38 3.91
N LEU A 3 -8.36 6.07 2.84
CA LEU A 3 -9.76 6.37 2.53
C LEU A 3 -10.59 5.10 2.27
N SER A 4 -10.00 4.09 1.64
CA SER A 4 -10.67 2.81 1.39
C SER A 4 -10.99 2.07 2.68
N LEU A 5 -10.10 2.12 3.67
CA LEU A 5 -10.35 1.56 5.01
C LEU A 5 -11.50 2.27 5.73
N GLN A 6 -11.58 3.60 5.63
CA GLN A 6 -12.70 4.37 6.18
C GLN A 6 -14.02 4.01 5.50
N LEU A 7 -14.01 3.88 4.16
CA LEU A 7 -15.19 3.48 3.41
C LEU A 7 -15.64 2.06 3.77
N ALA A 8 -14.71 1.12 3.90
CA ALA A 8 -15.00 -0.25 4.32
C ALA A 8 -15.64 -0.29 5.72
N TYR A 9 -15.15 0.53 6.65
CA TYR A 9 -15.78 0.70 7.96
C TYR A 9 -17.21 1.23 7.85
N PHE A 10 -17.41 2.28 7.07
CA PHE A 10 -18.74 2.88 6.87
C PHE A 10 -19.72 1.90 6.22
N LEU A 11 -19.28 1.07 5.29
CA LEU A 11 -20.08 0.04 4.64
C LEU A 11 -20.34 -1.20 5.51
N GLY A 12 -19.70 -1.30 6.67
CA GLY A 12 -19.95 -2.35 7.65
C GLY A 12 -19.21 -3.66 7.41
N PHE A 13 -18.14 -3.66 6.58
CA PHE A 13 -17.28 -4.84 6.41
C PHE A 13 -16.62 -5.23 7.73
N LYS A 14 -16.51 -6.54 7.97
CA LYS A 14 -15.90 -7.11 9.19
C LYS A 14 -14.51 -7.66 8.96
N GLU A 15 -14.18 -7.97 7.72
CA GLU A 15 -12.88 -8.47 7.29
C GLU A 15 -12.42 -7.69 6.06
N ILE A 16 -11.18 -7.24 6.08
CA ILE A 16 -10.59 -6.43 5.02
C ILE A 16 -9.23 -7.03 4.68
N TYR A 17 -9.00 -7.29 3.40
CA TYR A 17 -7.76 -7.87 2.88
C TYR A 17 -7.01 -6.85 2.03
N LEU A 18 -5.79 -6.49 2.45
CA LEU A 18 -4.93 -5.55 1.74
C LEU A 18 -4.05 -6.31 0.75
N LEU A 19 -4.25 -6.08 -0.53
CA LEU A 19 -3.45 -6.67 -1.61
C LEU A 19 -2.67 -5.57 -2.35
N GLY A 20 -1.36 -5.77 -2.52
CA GLY A 20 -0.50 -4.81 -3.22
C GLY A 20 -0.24 -3.51 -2.45
N VAL A 21 -0.40 -3.52 -1.12
CA VAL A 21 -0.14 -2.37 -0.25
C VAL A 21 1.20 -2.56 0.45
N ASP A 22 2.29 -2.31 -0.26
CA ASP A 22 3.65 -2.57 0.23
C ASP A 22 4.42 -1.33 0.67
N LEU A 23 3.98 -0.13 0.24
CA LEU A 23 4.65 1.16 0.47
C LEU A 23 6.11 1.18 -0.02
N SER A 24 6.45 0.35 -0.99
CA SER A 24 7.77 0.31 -1.59
C SER A 24 7.78 1.10 -2.90
N TYR A 25 8.67 2.08 -2.98
CA TYR A 25 8.91 2.87 -4.18
C TYR A 25 10.38 2.81 -4.55
N THR A 26 10.66 2.53 -5.81
CA THR A 26 12.02 2.54 -6.33
C THR A 26 12.32 3.89 -6.96
N ILE A 27 13.31 4.59 -6.41
CA ILE A 27 13.83 5.83 -6.98
C ILE A 27 15.02 5.46 -7.84
N PRO A 28 15.06 5.82 -9.14
CA PRO A 28 16.21 5.59 -9.99
C PRO A 28 17.46 6.24 -9.41
N LYS A 29 18.62 5.56 -9.51
CA LYS A 29 19.87 5.97 -8.86
C LYS A 29 20.32 7.40 -9.23
N ASN A 30 20.07 7.81 -10.46
CA ASN A 30 20.48 9.10 -11.01
C ASN A 30 19.29 10.04 -11.23
N ALA A 31 18.18 9.83 -10.52
CA ALA A 31 17.01 10.70 -10.62
C ALA A 31 17.33 12.09 -10.10
N LYS A 32 16.88 13.12 -10.81
CA LYS A 32 16.98 14.50 -10.34
C LYS A 32 15.86 14.77 -9.33
N ILE A 33 16.24 15.20 -8.12
CA ILE A 33 15.29 15.52 -7.05
C ILE A 33 15.35 17.02 -6.80
N GLU A 34 14.21 17.68 -6.98
CA GLU A 34 14.02 19.10 -6.73
C GLU A 34 12.85 19.30 -5.74
N GLY A 35 13.19 19.49 -4.47
CA GLY A 35 12.18 19.54 -3.41
C GLY A 35 11.46 18.18 -3.27
N ASN A 36 10.16 18.15 -3.53
CA ASN A 36 9.33 16.93 -3.53
C ASN A 36 9.14 16.31 -4.93
N VAL A 37 9.75 16.88 -5.97
CA VAL A 37 9.59 16.42 -7.34
C VAL A 37 10.80 15.60 -7.76
N ILE A 38 10.54 14.42 -8.27
CA ILE A 38 11.53 13.53 -8.86
C ILE A 38 11.35 13.54 -10.37
N THR A 39 12.46 13.72 -11.10
CA THR A 39 12.51 13.48 -12.55
C THR A 39 13.24 12.17 -12.79
N SER A 40 12.55 11.18 -13.36
CA SER A 40 13.12 9.86 -13.62
C SER A 40 14.25 9.96 -14.64
N SER A 41 15.43 9.42 -14.30
CA SER A 41 16.58 9.31 -15.18
C SER A 41 16.54 8.10 -16.11
N GLU A 42 15.78 7.08 -15.69
CA GLU A 42 15.60 5.81 -16.37
C GLU A 42 14.20 5.26 -16.09
N ASN A 43 13.78 4.22 -16.80
CA ASN A 43 12.54 3.54 -16.50
C ASN A 43 12.65 2.87 -15.12
N SER A 44 11.71 3.15 -14.23
CA SER A 44 11.64 2.51 -12.92
C SER A 44 10.64 1.36 -12.94
N ASN A 45 10.93 0.31 -12.18
CA ASN A 45 10.05 -0.84 -12.00
C ASN A 45 8.90 -0.57 -11.01
N ASN A 46 8.49 0.68 -10.87
CA ASN A 46 7.32 1.01 -10.10
C ASN A 46 6.04 0.59 -10.82
N HIS A 47 5.01 0.35 -10.05
CA HIS A 47 3.82 -0.43 -10.34
C HIS A 47 2.99 -0.03 -11.58
N HIS A 48 3.15 1.15 -12.14
CA HIS A 48 2.27 1.68 -13.18
C HIS A 48 2.93 1.88 -14.55
N GLY A 49 3.79 0.97 -14.96
CA GLY A 49 4.36 0.98 -16.31
C GLY A 49 5.05 2.32 -16.64
N ASN A 50 4.56 3.00 -17.67
CA ASN A 50 5.16 4.23 -18.15
C ASN A 50 4.96 5.47 -17.28
N MET A 51 4.18 5.40 -16.19
CA MET A 51 3.99 6.55 -15.30
C MET A 51 5.28 7.07 -14.66
N TYR A 52 6.26 6.19 -14.54
CA TYR A 52 7.58 6.50 -13.97
C TYR A 52 8.70 6.32 -14.98
N ALA A 53 8.38 6.46 -16.28
CA ALA A 53 9.34 6.35 -17.35
C ALA A 53 10.41 7.45 -17.30
N LYS A 54 11.51 7.26 -18.02
CA LYS A 54 12.58 8.26 -18.15
C LYS A 54 12.01 9.62 -18.57
N GLY A 55 12.40 10.67 -17.86
CA GLY A 55 11.97 12.05 -18.10
C GLY A 55 10.64 12.45 -17.47
N VAL A 56 9.88 11.51 -16.94
CA VAL A 56 8.62 11.82 -16.27
C VAL A 56 8.90 12.44 -14.89
N LYS A 57 8.17 13.49 -14.57
CA LYS A 57 8.19 14.15 -13.26
C LYS A 57 7.06 13.59 -12.39
N TRP A 58 7.39 13.22 -11.17
CA TRP A 58 6.42 12.74 -10.21
C TRP A 58 6.78 13.19 -8.79
N ASN A 59 5.80 13.18 -7.91
CA ASN A 59 6.00 13.60 -6.52
C ASN A 59 6.55 12.46 -5.68
N LEU A 60 7.54 12.76 -4.84
CA LEU A 60 8.07 11.82 -3.87
C LEU A 60 6.97 11.45 -2.87
N PRO A 61 6.57 10.17 -2.78
CA PRO A 61 5.55 9.75 -1.84
C PRO A 61 6.08 9.85 -0.40
N LYS A 62 5.25 10.39 0.47
CA LYS A 62 5.55 10.47 1.92
C LYS A 62 5.18 9.14 2.59
N THR A 63 5.95 8.09 2.31
CA THR A 63 5.66 6.72 2.73
C THR A 63 5.51 6.56 4.23
N ASP A 64 6.30 7.29 5.03
CA ASP A 64 6.22 7.23 6.50
C ASP A 64 4.86 7.75 7.01
N ARG A 65 4.37 8.85 6.42
CA ARG A 65 3.03 9.37 6.77
C ARG A 65 1.92 8.44 6.30
N MET A 66 2.09 7.85 5.11
CA MET A 66 1.14 6.87 4.59
C MET A 66 1.08 5.63 5.48
N LYS A 67 2.25 5.09 5.89
CA LYS A 67 2.36 3.99 6.83
C LYS A 67 1.62 4.30 8.12
N LEU A 68 1.96 5.41 8.76
CA LEU A 68 1.38 5.84 10.03
C LEU A 68 -0.17 5.95 9.94
N ALA A 69 -0.68 6.56 8.89
CA ALA A 69 -2.12 6.72 8.69
C ALA A 69 -2.83 5.37 8.53
N ILE A 70 -2.25 4.45 7.77
CA ILE A 70 -2.82 3.11 7.55
C ILE A 70 -2.80 2.31 8.85
N GLU A 71 -1.68 2.31 9.58
CA GLU A 71 -1.54 1.58 10.86
C GLU A 71 -2.49 2.13 11.93
N HIS A 72 -2.70 3.45 12.00
CA HIS A 72 -3.73 4.05 12.86
C HIS A 72 -5.13 3.58 12.49
N ALA A 73 -5.45 3.52 11.20
CA ALA A 73 -6.75 3.01 10.75
C ALA A 73 -6.93 1.54 11.13
N ILE A 74 -5.91 0.68 10.93
CA ILE A 74 -5.94 -0.73 11.31
C ILE A 74 -6.20 -0.87 12.82
N LYS A 75 -5.47 -0.12 13.64
CA LYS A 75 -5.65 -0.12 15.08
C LYS A 75 -7.06 0.33 15.49
N PHE A 76 -7.59 1.39 14.89
CA PHE A 76 -8.96 1.83 15.12
C PHE A 76 -9.97 0.74 14.74
N LEU A 77 -9.83 0.12 13.57
CA LEU A 77 -10.72 -0.92 13.09
C LEU A 77 -10.74 -2.13 14.04
N SER A 78 -9.59 -2.52 14.59
CA SER A 78 -9.52 -3.61 15.57
C SER A 78 -10.34 -3.30 16.82
N THR A 79 -10.43 -2.05 17.28
CA THR A 79 -11.31 -1.65 18.40
C THR A 79 -12.79 -1.77 18.07
N LYS A 80 -13.13 -1.88 16.78
CA LYS A 80 -14.50 -2.08 16.27
C LYS A 80 -14.79 -3.52 15.87
N ASN A 81 -13.94 -4.47 16.30
CA ASN A 81 -14.02 -5.89 15.93
C ASN A 81 -14.00 -6.11 14.40
N ILE A 82 -13.19 -5.32 13.70
CA ILE A 82 -12.95 -5.46 12.27
C ILE A 82 -11.52 -5.92 12.10
N SER A 83 -11.34 -7.04 11.42
CA SER A 83 -10.04 -7.63 11.14
C SER A 83 -9.47 -7.10 9.83
N VAL A 84 -8.20 -6.70 9.84
CA VAL A 84 -7.48 -6.30 8.63
C VAL A 84 -6.31 -7.26 8.43
N TYR A 85 -6.27 -7.87 7.25
CA TYR A 85 -5.25 -8.83 6.83
C TYR A 85 -4.38 -8.22 5.74
N ASN A 86 -3.09 -8.54 5.79
CA ASN A 86 -2.13 -8.09 4.79
C ASN A 86 -1.69 -9.27 3.90
N CYS A 87 -2.06 -9.20 2.63
CA CYS A 87 -1.72 -10.21 1.62
C CYS A 87 -0.50 -9.81 0.78
N SER A 88 0.23 -8.76 1.17
CA SER A 88 1.39 -8.25 0.42
C SER A 88 2.69 -8.74 1.07
N PRO A 89 3.42 -9.70 0.47
CA PRO A 89 4.56 -10.38 1.13
C PRO A 89 5.71 -9.46 1.54
N LYS A 90 5.84 -8.31 0.88
CA LYS A 90 6.92 -7.33 1.11
C LYS A 90 6.40 -6.03 1.72
N SER A 91 5.23 -6.05 2.33
CA SER A 91 4.63 -4.86 2.92
C SER A 91 5.43 -4.37 4.13
N LYS A 92 5.53 -3.05 4.24
CA LYS A 92 6.10 -2.35 5.39
C LYS A 92 5.04 -1.97 6.44
N ILE A 93 3.78 -2.36 6.22
CA ILE A 93 2.66 -2.06 7.11
C ILE A 93 2.68 -3.05 8.28
N GLU A 94 2.56 -2.52 9.48
CA GLU A 94 2.48 -3.27 10.73
C GLU A 94 1.04 -3.25 11.29
N GLY A 95 0.75 -4.15 12.21
CA GLY A 95 -0.55 -4.20 12.89
C GLY A 95 -1.65 -4.99 12.19
N ALA A 96 -1.45 -5.39 10.93
CA ALA A 96 -2.30 -6.33 10.22
C ALA A 96 -1.67 -7.73 10.24
N GLU A 97 -2.49 -8.77 10.35
CA GLU A 97 -2.03 -10.15 10.23
C GLU A 97 -1.63 -10.45 8.78
N ASN A 98 -0.47 -11.08 8.60
CA ASN A 98 0.00 -11.47 7.28
C ASN A 98 -0.66 -12.79 6.86
N VAL A 99 -1.27 -12.80 5.69
CA VAL A 99 -1.97 -13.96 5.12
C VAL A 99 -1.48 -14.23 3.70
N VAL A 100 -1.30 -15.49 3.35
CA VAL A 100 -0.96 -15.90 1.99
C VAL A 100 -2.21 -15.84 1.12
N TYR A 101 -2.20 -14.98 0.09
CA TYR A 101 -3.37 -14.74 -0.76
C TYR A 101 -3.94 -16.00 -1.40
N ASN A 102 -3.08 -16.91 -1.86
CA ASN A 102 -3.52 -18.16 -2.48
C ASN A 102 -4.29 -19.08 -1.53
N GLU A 103 -4.02 -19.03 -0.21
CA GLU A 103 -4.74 -19.82 0.78
C GLU A 103 -6.18 -19.34 1.00
N LEU A 104 -6.44 -18.05 0.76
CA LEU A 104 -7.79 -17.50 0.85
C LEU A 104 -8.72 -18.04 -0.25
N LEU A 105 -8.17 -18.33 -1.44
CA LEU A 105 -8.95 -18.84 -2.57
C LEU A 105 -9.33 -20.30 -2.38
N ILE A 106 -8.46 -21.10 -1.77
CA ILE A 106 -8.66 -22.54 -1.57
C ILE A 106 -9.76 -22.82 -0.52
N ASN A 107 -9.83 -21.99 0.53
CA ASN A 107 -10.80 -22.16 1.62
C ASN A 107 -12.22 -21.74 1.28
N ASN A 108 -12.45 -21.08 0.14
CA ASN A 108 -13.77 -20.64 -0.31
C ASN A 108 -14.42 -21.55 -1.35
N GLU A 109 -13.77 -22.67 -1.73
CA GLU A 109 -14.32 -23.67 -2.67
C GLU A 109 -15.00 -24.86 -1.98
N ASN A 110 -15.22 -24.79 -0.68
CA ASN A 110 -15.92 -25.84 0.09
C ASN A 110 -17.31 -25.39 0.53
#